data_efe60bb23f9a92cafa662a5a91b62d8e
#
_entry.id   efe60bb23f9a92cafa662a5a91b62d8e
#
_cell.length_a   1.000
_cell.length_b   1.000
_cell.length_c   1.000
_cell.angle_alpha   90.00
_cell.angle_beta   90.00
_cell.angle_gamma   90.00
#
_symmetry.space_group_name_H-M   'P 1'
#
loop_
_entity.id
_entity.type
_entity.pdbx_description
1 polymer ?
#
loop_
_entity_poly.entity_id
_entity_poly.type
_entity_poly.pdbx_seq_one_letter_code
_entity_poly.pdbx_strand_id
1 'polypeptide(L)'
;CMRDVMAALRAGKTNNEADAPSSPVLRFGADKPLKLDAGTLLSPFQIAYQTYGTLNDARSNAILVCHALTGDQHVANTNPITGKPGWWEVLIGPGKIIDTDRFFIICSNVIGGCLGSTGPASTNPATGKPYGLDLPIITIRDMVRAQVMLVDHFGIDQLFSVLGGSMGGMQVLEWASSYPERVFSALPIATGARH
;
A
#
# COMPACT_ATOMS: atom_id res chain seq x y z
N CYS A 1 5.85 -6.93 -11.89
CA CYS A 1 4.95 -7.38 -10.82
C CYS A 1 4.07 -8.56 -11.28
N MET A 2 3.06 -8.39 -12.14
CA MET A 2 2.15 -9.50 -12.52
C MET A 2 2.86 -10.65 -13.24
N ARG A 3 3.81 -10.38 -14.13
CA ARG A 3 4.64 -11.39 -14.80
C ARG A 3 5.47 -12.21 -13.80
N ASP A 4 6.04 -11.55 -12.81
CA ASP A 4 6.91 -12.18 -11.82
C ASP A 4 6.11 -13.04 -10.83
N VAL A 5 4.93 -12.58 -10.42
CA VAL A 5 3.98 -13.35 -9.60
C VAL A 5 3.49 -14.59 -10.37
N MET A 6 3.13 -14.44 -11.65
CA MET A 6 2.73 -15.58 -12.49
C MET A 6 3.87 -16.57 -12.74
N ALA A 7 5.11 -16.08 -12.83
CA ALA A 7 6.29 -16.96 -12.94
C ALA A 7 6.54 -17.73 -11.63
N ALA A 8 6.40 -17.09 -10.47
CA ALA A 8 6.53 -17.73 -9.16
C ALA A 8 5.42 -18.76 -8.90
N LEU A 9 4.18 -18.46 -9.29
CA LEU A 9 3.05 -19.42 -9.24
C LEU A 9 3.30 -20.65 -10.13
N ARG A 10 3.84 -20.46 -11.35
CA ARG A 10 4.22 -21.56 -12.25
C ARG A 10 5.37 -22.41 -11.72
N ALA A 11 6.24 -21.84 -10.89
CA ALA A 11 7.36 -22.54 -10.24
C ALA A 11 6.96 -23.32 -8.97
N GLY A 12 5.65 -23.40 -8.65
CA GLY A 12 5.16 -24.12 -7.47
C GLY A 12 5.41 -23.43 -6.14
N LYS A 13 5.84 -22.17 -6.15
CA LYS A 13 5.95 -21.31 -4.94
C LYS A 13 4.57 -20.72 -4.63
N THR A 14 3.64 -21.57 -4.27
CA THR A 14 2.24 -21.20 -4.00
C THR A 14 2.07 -20.75 -2.56
N ASN A 15 2.47 -19.53 -2.24
CA ASN A 15 1.75 -18.82 -1.20
C ASN A 15 0.57 -18.13 -1.88
N ASN A 16 -0.62 -18.23 -1.31
CA ASN A 16 -1.77 -17.45 -1.76
C ASN A 16 -1.59 -15.99 -1.32
N GLU A 17 -0.70 -15.27 -2.00
CA GLU A 17 -0.36 -13.87 -1.65
C GLU A 17 -1.58 -12.92 -1.73
N ALA A 18 -2.66 -13.36 -2.37
CA ALA A 18 -3.88 -12.56 -2.43
C ALA A 18 -4.67 -12.58 -1.10
N ASP A 19 -4.73 -13.73 -0.43
CA ASP A 19 -5.54 -13.88 0.79
C ASP A 19 -4.68 -14.07 2.05
N ALA A 20 -3.49 -14.67 1.89
CA ALA A 20 -2.55 -14.94 2.97
C ALA A 20 -1.12 -14.52 2.57
N PRO A 21 -0.86 -13.23 2.41
CA PRO A 21 0.45 -12.75 1.98
C PRO A 21 1.52 -13.00 3.04
N SER A 22 2.76 -13.05 2.59
CA SER A 22 3.95 -13.12 3.45
C SER A 22 4.21 -11.80 4.21
N SER A 23 3.65 -10.69 3.73
CA SER A 23 3.70 -9.38 4.41
C SER A 23 2.72 -9.30 5.58
N PRO A 24 2.99 -8.45 6.58
CA PRO A 24 1.97 -8.06 7.56
C PRO A 24 0.70 -7.56 6.86
N VAL A 25 -0.46 -7.87 7.43
CA VAL A 25 -1.76 -7.41 6.93
C VAL A 25 -2.60 -6.80 8.04
N LEU A 26 -3.28 -5.71 7.71
CA LEU A 26 -4.36 -5.16 8.50
C LEU A 26 -5.69 -5.56 7.85
N ARG A 27 -6.56 -6.21 8.64
CA ARG A 27 -7.85 -6.70 8.16
C ARG A 27 -8.98 -5.87 8.74
N PHE A 28 -9.96 -5.56 7.90
CA PHE A 28 -11.17 -4.84 8.26
C PHE A 28 -12.40 -5.71 7.97
N GLY A 29 -13.28 -5.79 8.97
CA GLY A 29 -14.54 -6.51 8.88
C GLY A 29 -15.72 -5.63 8.47
N ALA A 30 -16.92 -6.15 8.67
CA ALA A 30 -18.16 -5.46 8.33
C ALA A 30 -18.42 -4.19 9.14
N ASP A 31 -17.78 -4.05 10.29
CA ASP A 31 -17.86 -2.88 11.19
C ASP A 31 -17.08 -1.67 10.65
N LYS A 32 -16.11 -1.89 9.75
CA LYS A 32 -15.30 -0.84 9.13
C LYS A 32 -15.14 -1.06 7.61
N PRO A 33 -16.22 -0.96 6.83
CA PRO A 33 -16.16 -1.13 5.38
C PRO A 33 -15.43 0.06 4.72
N LEU A 34 -14.74 -0.19 3.63
CA LEU A 34 -14.21 0.86 2.77
C LEU A 34 -15.31 1.34 1.81
N LYS A 35 -15.69 2.61 1.96
CA LYS A 35 -16.64 3.25 1.03
C LYS A 35 -15.91 3.67 -0.24
N LEU A 36 -16.29 3.09 -1.37
CA LEU A 36 -15.69 3.37 -2.67
C LEU A 36 -16.38 4.54 -3.38
N ASP A 37 -15.63 5.21 -4.26
CA ASP A 37 -16.18 6.27 -5.13
C ASP A 37 -17.28 5.75 -6.05
N ALA A 38 -17.24 4.46 -6.41
CA ALA A 38 -18.31 3.77 -7.15
C ALA A 38 -19.64 3.66 -6.38
N GLY A 39 -19.68 4.11 -5.11
CA GLY A 39 -20.87 4.08 -4.26
C GLY A 39 -21.07 2.74 -3.55
N THR A 40 -20.23 1.73 -3.79
CA THR A 40 -20.28 0.42 -3.13
C THR A 40 -19.42 0.41 -1.87
N LEU A 41 -19.65 -0.57 -1.00
CA LEU A 41 -18.84 -0.85 0.18
C LEU A 41 -17.99 -2.08 -0.09
N LEU A 42 -16.66 -1.97 0.10
CA LEU A 42 -15.76 -3.12 0.08
C LEU A 42 -15.59 -3.64 1.51
N SER A 43 -16.08 -4.85 1.76
CA SER A 43 -16.01 -5.50 3.07
C SER A 43 -16.31 -7.02 2.95
N PRO A 44 -15.56 -7.88 3.66
CA PRO A 44 -14.31 -7.56 4.33
C PRO A 44 -13.19 -7.20 3.34
N PHE A 45 -12.16 -6.51 3.82
CA PHE A 45 -10.96 -6.25 3.01
C PHE A 45 -9.70 -6.25 3.88
N GLN A 46 -8.54 -6.35 3.23
CA GLN A 46 -7.25 -6.29 3.91
C GLN A 46 -6.27 -5.40 3.16
N ILE A 47 -5.32 -4.85 3.92
CA ILE A 47 -4.20 -4.06 3.41
C ILE A 47 -2.91 -4.77 3.81
N ALA A 48 -2.12 -5.20 2.84
CA ALA A 48 -0.76 -5.67 3.07
C ALA A 48 0.19 -4.47 3.11
N TYR A 49 1.20 -4.51 3.99
CA TYR A 49 2.13 -3.41 4.14
C TYR A 49 3.50 -3.91 4.62
N GLN A 50 4.49 -3.03 4.55
CA GLN A 50 5.78 -3.16 5.20
C GLN A 50 6.09 -1.89 5.98
N THR A 51 6.87 -2.04 7.04
CA THR A 51 7.40 -0.91 7.81
C THR A 51 8.89 -1.05 8.02
N TYR A 52 9.59 0.08 8.12
CA TYR A 52 11.02 0.13 8.36
C TYR A 52 11.32 1.25 9.36
N GLY A 53 12.31 1.03 10.23
CA GLY A 53 12.64 1.95 11.31
C GLY A 53 11.67 1.83 12.49
N THR A 54 11.70 2.81 13.37
CA THR A 54 10.91 2.83 14.61
C THR A 54 10.07 4.09 14.70
N LEU A 55 8.78 3.91 14.95
CA LEU A 55 7.86 5.03 15.23
C LEU A 55 8.22 5.61 16.61
N ASN A 56 8.47 6.93 16.67
CA ASN A 56 8.78 7.61 17.93
C ASN A 56 7.52 7.75 18.80
N ASP A 57 7.71 8.04 20.10
CA ASP A 57 6.62 8.19 21.07
C ASP A 57 5.62 9.28 20.68
N ALA A 58 6.12 10.37 20.07
CA ALA A 58 5.30 11.47 19.57
C ALA A 58 4.59 11.16 18.24
N ARG A 59 4.89 10.01 17.62
CA ARG A 59 4.34 9.57 16.32
C ARG A 59 4.48 10.60 15.20
N SER A 60 5.56 11.38 15.25
CA SER A 60 5.80 12.54 14.36
C SER A 60 6.84 12.28 13.27
N ASN A 61 7.45 11.09 13.23
CA ASN A 61 8.51 10.72 12.29
C ASN A 61 8.09 9.76 11.19
N ALA A 62 6.79 9.62 10.95
CA ALA A 62 6.26 8.65 9.98
C ALA A 62 6.29 9.21 8.55
N ILE A 63 6.80 8.41 7.62
CA ILE A 63 6.79 8.68 6.18
C ILE A 63 6.00 7.59 5.48
N LEU A 64 4.99 7.97 4.69
CA LEU A 64 4.24 7.05 3.83
C LEU A 64 4.85 7.05 2.42
N VAL A 65 5.23 5.87 1.94
CA VAL A 65 5.73 5.67 0.58
C VAL A 65 4.65 5.01 -0.26
N CYS A 66 4.22 5.68 -1.32
CA CYS A 66 3.20 5.20 -2.25
C CYS A 66 3.86 4.61 -3.49
N HIS A 67 3.61 3.32 -3.76
CA HIS A 67 4.20 2.65 -4.91
C HIS A 67 3.49 2.95 -6.23
N ALA A 68 4.22 2.82 -7.35
CA ALA A 68 3.69 2.91 -8.70
C ALA A 68 2.87 1.65 -9.07
N LEU A 69 2.19 1.68 -10.23
CA LEU A 69 1.33 0.57 -10.70
C LEU A 69 2.01 -0.80 -10.67
N THR A 70 3.30 -0.84 -10.98
CA THR A 70 4.10 -2.09 -11.02
C THR A 70 4.88 -2.37 -9.75
N GLY A 71 4.77 -1.50 -8.74
CA GLY A 71 5.40 -1.66 -7.43
C GLY A 71 4.58 -2.50 -6.47
N ASP A 72 5.10 -2.61 -5.27
CA ASP A 72 4.48 -3.31 -4.14
C ASP A 72 4.97 -2.70 -2.82
N GLN A 73 4.61 -3.30 -1.69
CA GLN A 73 4.99 -2.84 -0.35
C GLN A 73 6.46 -3.07 -0.01
N HIS A 74 7.20 -3.89 -0.77
CA HIS A 74 8.62 -4.20 -0.51
C HIS A 74 9.53 -3.08 -1.05
N VAL A 75 9.46 -1.90 -0.44
CA VAL A 75 10.20 -0.72 -0.91
C VAL A 75 11.69 -0.79 -0.58
N ALA A 76 12.08 -1.40 0.54
CA ALA A 76 13.47 -1.46 1.00
C ALA A 76 13.96 -2.87 1.36
N ASN A 77 13.08 -3.86 1.47
CA ASN A 77 13.49 -5.26 1.70
C ASN A 77 13.32 -6.10 0.44
N THR A 78 14.05 -7.19 0.37
CA THR A 78 13.89 -8.18 -0.71
C THR A 78 12.46 -8.73 -0.71
N ASN A 79 11.82 -8.71 -1.88
CA ASN A 79 10.51 -9.31 -2.07
C ASN A 79 10.64 -10.85 -1.94
N PRO A 80 9.96 -11.48 -0.98
CA PRO A 80 10.15 -12.92 -0.68
C PRO A 80 9.64 -13.83 -1.80
N ILE A 81 8.77 -13.34 -2.68
CA ILE A 81 8.20 -14.10 -3.79
C ILE A 81 9.11 -14.06 -5.00
N THR A 82 9.57 -12.88 -5.37
CA THR A 82 10.35 -12.66 -6.59
C THR A 82 11.85 -12.77 -6.37
N GLY A 83 12.31 -12.63 -5.12
CA GLY A 83 13.73 -12.55 -4.75
C GLY A 83 14.40 -11.25 -5.21
N LYS A 84 13.64 -10.28 -5.74
CA LYS A 84 14.17 -8.98 -6.16
C LYS A 84 14.37 -8.07 -4.96
N PRO A 85 15.43 -7.24 -4.97
CA PRO A 85 15.65 -6.23 -3.95
C PRO A 85 14.49 -5.22 -3.92
N GLY A 86 14.32 -4.53 -2.78
CA GLY A 86 13.34 -3.44 -2.64
C GLY A 86 13.55 -2.38 -3.71
N TRP A 87 12.46 -1.91 -4.30
CA TRP A 87 12.52 -1.03 -5.48
C TRP A 87 13.12 0.36 -5.18
N TRP A 88 13.22 0.76 -3.91
CA TRP A 88 13.95 1.94 -3.42
C TRP A 88 14.93 1.60 -2.29
N GLU A 89 15.42 0.39 -2.22
CA GLU A 89 16.41 0.01 -1.20
C GLU A 89 17.68 0.89 -1.23
N VAL A 90 18.01 1.46 -2.40
CA VAL A 90 19.16 2.38 -2.53
C VAL A 90 18.93 3.70 -1.78
N LEU A 91 17.68 4.10 -1.56
CA LEU A 91 17.30 5.37 -0.91
C LEU A 91 16.90 5.19 0.55
N ILE A 92 16.34 4.02 0.91
CA ILE A 92 15.72 3.76 2.22
C ILE A 92 16.55 2.74 2.99
N GLY A 93 16.94 3.10 4.21
CA GLY A 93 17.71 2.24 5.11
C GLY A 93 18.52 3.05 6.12
N PRO A 94 19.22 2.37 7.05
CA PRO A 94 20.07 3.03 8.03
C PRO A 94 21.16 3.89 7.36
N GLY A 95 21.23 5.17 7.73
CA GLY A 95 22.21 6.12 7.19
C GLY A 95 22.01 6.50 5.72
N LYS A 96 20.91 6.08 5.07
CA LYS A 96 20.60 6.45 3.68
C LYS A 96 19.83 7.79 3.63
N ILE A 97 19.48 8.24 2.43
CA ILE A 97 18.77 9.52 2.21
C ILE A 97 17.46 9.56 3.01
N ILE A 98 16.70 8.47 2.98
CA ILE A 98 15.53 8.25 3.85
C ILE A 98 16.00 7.30 4.95
N ASP A 99 16.51 7.90 6.01
CA ASP A 99 17.21 7.22 7.08
C ASP A 99 16.23 6.56 8.06
N THR A 100 16.25 5.24 8.11
CA THR A 100 15.39 4.44 9.00
C THR A 100 15.82 4.46 10.47
N ASP A 101 17.00 5.00 10.81
CA ASP A 101 17.36 5.28 12.19
C ASP A 101 16.64 6.53 12.74
N ARG A 102 16.10 7.37 11.85
CA ARG A 102 15.40 8.61 12.17
C ARG A 102 13.90 8.54 11.89
N PHE A 103 13.51 7.88 10.81
CA PHE A 103 12.15 7.86 10.30
C PHE A 103 11.53 6.47 10.35
N PHE A 104 10.24 6.44 10.63
CA PHE A 104 9.40 5.27 10.50
C PHE A 104 8.74 5.28 9.13
N ILE A 105 9.12 4.34 8.27
CA ILE A 105 8.63 4.26 6.90
C ILE A 105 7.47 3.26 6.83
N ILE A 106 6.39 3.64 6.19
CA ILE A 106 5.25 2.76 5.87
C ILE A 106 5.13 2.68 4.36
N CYS A 107 5.03 1.47 3.82
CA CYS A 107 4.67 1.24 2.42
C CYS A 107 3.57 0.19 2.37
N SER A 108 2.39 0.57 1.89
CA SER A 108 1.25 -0.34 1.72
C SER A 108 1.15 -0.83 0.27
N ASN A 109 0.71 -2.07 0.08
CA ASN A 109 0.17 -2.49 -1.21
C ASN A 109 -1.19 -1.84 -1.41
N VAL A 110 -1.43 -1.25 -2.57
CA VAL A 110 -2.71 -0.57 -2.86
C VAL A 110 -3.89 -1.55 -2.92
N ILE A 111 -5.07 -1.11 -2.50
CA ILE A 111 -6.32 -1.83 -2.77
C ILE A 111 -6.52 -1.91 -4.30
N GLY A 112 -6.94 -3.06 -4.80
CA GLY A 112 -6.96 -3.35 -6.24
C GLY A 112 -5.63 -3.86 -6.79
N GLY A 113 -4.60 -3.96 -5.94
CA GLY A 113 -3.29 -4.55 -6.25
C GLY A 113 -3.31 -6.08 -6.27
N CYS A 114 -2.13 -6.68 -6.40
CA CYS A 114 -1.98 -8.13 -6.53
C CYS A 114 -1.00 -8.77 -5.53
N LEU A 115 -0.53 -8.03 -4.53
CA LEU A 115 0.45 -8.52 -3.56
C LEU A 115 -0.01 -8.34 -2.11
N GLY A 116 -1.21 -8.85 -1.82
CA GLY A 116 -1.70 -9.06 -0.48
C GLY A 116 -2.77 -8.10 0.00
N SER A 117 -2.91 -6.89 -0.55
CA SER A 117 -4.11 -6.09 -0.35
C SER A 117 -5.25 -6.64 -1.20
N THR A 118 -6.49 -6.47 -0.72
CA THR A 118 -7.68 -6.96 -1.46
C THR A 118 -7.66 -6.43 -2.89
N GLY A 119 -7.75 -7.35 -3.84
CA GLY A 119 -7.65 -7.08 -5.26
C GLY A 119 -8.33 -8.17 -6.10
N PRO A 120 -8.14 -8.18 -7.42
CA PRO A 120 -8.82 -9.13 -8.31
C PRO A 120 -8.56 -10.61 -8.00
N ALA A 121 -7.39 -10.93 -7.46
CA ALA A 121 -7.02 -12.29 -7.10
C ALA A 121 -7.53 -12.73 -5.72
N SER A 122 -8.02 -11.79 -4.89
CA SER A 122 -8.57 -12.09 -3.56
C SER A 122 -9.88 -12.84 -3.66
N THR A 123 -10.14 -13.70 -2.68
CA THR A 123 -11.39 -14.46 -2.61
C THR A 123 -12.56 -13.53 -2.30
N ASN A 124 -13.55 -13.52 -3.18
CA ASN A 124 -14.83 -12.87 -2.97
C ASN A 124 -15.65 -13.69 -1.94
N PRO A 125 -15.96 -13.12 -0.77
CA PRO A 125 -16.66 -13.86 0.29
C PRO A 125 -18.09 -14.32 -0.11
N ALA A 126 -18.70 -13.66 -1.07
CA ALA A 126 -20.04 -14.02 -1.54
C ALA A 126 -20.05 -15.27 -2.45
N THR A 127 -18.93 -15.54 -3.14
CA THR A 127 -18.87 -16.62 -4.14
C THR A 127 -17.86 -17.72 -3.80
N GLY A 128 -16.91 -17.44 -2.89
CA GLY A 128 -15.76 -18.30 -2.58
C GLY A 128 -14.76 -18.44 -3.73
N LYS A 129 -14.85 -17.58 -4.76
CA LYS A 129 -13.96 -17.55 -5.93
C LYS A 129 -13.21 -16.22 -5.97
N PRO A 130 -12.09 -16.11 -6.72
CA PRO A 130 -11.45 -14.81 -6.94
C PRO A 130 -12.43 -13.77 -7.47
N TYR A 131 -12.28 -12.53 -7.03
CA TYR A 131 -13.10 -11.41 -7.53
C TYR A 131 -13.01 -11.28 -9.05
N GLY A 132 -11.82 -11.37 -9.62
CA GLY A 132 -11.63 -11.18 -11.07
C GLY A 132 -12.20 -9.84 -11.51
N LEU A 133 -13.12 -9.88 -12.49
CA LEU A 133 -13.81 -8.71 -13.02
C LEU A 133 -14.98 -8.22 -12.13
N ASP A 134 -15.36 -8.98 -11.12
CA ASP A 134 -16.40 -8.58 -10.15
C ASP A 134 -15.85 -7.68 -9.05
N LEU A 135 -14.52 -7.44 -9.02
CA LEU A 135 -13.97 -6.45 -8.10
C LEU A 135 -14.53 -5.07 -8.47
N PRO A 136 -15.08 -4.32 -7.51
CA PRO A 136 -15.53 -2.96 -7.77
C PRO A 136 -14.40 -2.10 -8.35
N ILE A 137 -14.75 -1.08 -9.14
CA ILE A 137 -13.79 -0.10 -9.64
C ILE A 137 -13.14 0.61 -8.45
N ILE A 138 -11.81 0.60 -8.43
CA ILE A 138 -10.98 1.24 -7.40
C ILE A 138 -10.34 2.48 -8.00
N THR A 139 -10.53 3.62 -7.35
CA THR A 139 -9.93 4.90 -7.72
C THR A 139 -8.68 5.19 -6.87
N ILE A 140 -7.90 6.20 -7.27
CA ILE A 140 -6.77 6.70 -6.45
C ILE A 140 -7.28 7.16 -5.08
N ARG A 141 -8.45 7.80 -5.02
CA ARG A 141 -9.07 8.23 -3.77
C ARG A 141 -9.42 7.05 -2.86
N ASP A 142 -9.88 5.94 -3.41
CA ASP A 142 -10.16 4.73 -2.64
C ASP A 142 -8.87 4.11 -2.08
N MET A 143 -7.79 4.11 -2.86
CA MET A 143 -6.47 3.68 -2.39
C MET A 143 -6.00 4.53 -1.20
N VAL A 144 -6.15 5.85 -1.30
CA VAL A 144 -5.77 6.78 -0.22
C VAL A 144 -6.67 6.61 1.01
N ARG A 145 -8.00 6.45 0.86
CA ARG A 145 -8.89 6.13 1.99
C ARG A 145 -8.47 4.88 2.75
N ALA A 146 -8.06 3.84 2.04
CA ALA A 146 -7.53 2.64 2.67
C ALA A 146 -6.21 2.92 3.40
N GLN A 147 -5.32 3.73 2.82
CA GLN A 147 -4.07 4.14 3.47
C GLN A 147 -4.33 4.98 4.72
N VAL A 148 -5.33 5.85 4.72
CA VAL A 148 -5.75 6.60 5.93
C VAL A 148 -6.10 5.63 7.05
N MET A 149 -6.88 4.58 6.77
CA MET A 149 -7.23 3.58 7.79
C MET A 149 -6.01 2.83 8.33
N LEU A 150 -4.98 2.62 7.49
CA LEU A 150 -3.71 2.04 7.94
C LEU A 150 -2.91 3.01 8.81
N VAL A 151 -2.84 4.28 8.44
CA VAL A 151 -2.16 5.35 9.20
C VAL A 151 -2.84 5.54 10.57
N ASP A 152 -4.18 5.50 10.60
CA ASP A 152 -4.97 5.56 11.84
C ASP A 152 -4.71 4.35 12.75
N HIS A 153 -4.50 3.16 12.18
CA HIS A 153 -4.14 1.97 12.95
C HIS A 153 -2.83 2.16 13.72
N PHE A 154 -1.86 2.87 13.15
CA PHE A 154 -0.62 3.24 13.85
C PHE A 154 -0.80 4.41 14.84
N GLY A 155 -1.98 5.03 14.87
CA GLY A 155 -2.29 6.19 15.70
C GLY A 155 -1.49 7.43 15.30
N ILE A 156 -1.19 7.60 14.02
CA ILE A 156 -0.44 8.73 13.47
C ILE A 156 -1.44 9.80 13.05
N ASP A 157 -1.42 10.94 13.73
CA ASP A 157 -2.29 12.06 13.41
C ASP A 157 -1.81 12.83 12.18
N GLN A 158 -0.50 13.03 12.04
CA GLN A 158 0.10 13.70 10.91
C GLN A 158 1.36 12.96 10.42
N LEU A 159 1.40 12.65 9.13
CA LEU A 159 2.59 12.11 8.48
C LEU A 159 3.64 13.22 8.30
N PHE A 160 4.90 12.91 8.62
CA PHE A 160 6.02 13.80 8.34
C PHE A 160 6.15 14.05 6.83
N SER A 161 5.96 12.99 6.03
CA SER A 161 5.94 13.13 4.57
C SER A 161 5.12 12.02 3.92
N VAL A 162 4.52 12.35 2.78
CA VAL A 162 3.98 11.37 1.83
C VAL A 162 4.74 11.53 0.52
N LEU A 163 5.30 10.43 0.00
CA LEU A 163 6.09 10.49 -1.23
C LEU A 163 5.79 9.29 -2.14
N GLY A 164 5.90 9.50 -3.46
CA GLY A 164 5.65 8.45 -4.43
C GLY A 164 5.82 8.90 -5.86
N GLY A 165 6.10 7.94 -6.75
CA GLY A 165 6.31 8.16 -8.17
C GLY A 165 5.18 7.63 -9.04
N SER A 166 4.91 8.29 -10.18
CA SER A 166 3.89 7.86 -11.14
C SER A 166 2.51 7.73 -10.49
N MET A 167 1.86 6.58 -10.52
CA MET A 167 0.60 6.33 -9.80
C MET A 167 0.75 6.58 -8.28
N GLY A 168 1.93 6.30 -7.70
CA GLY A 168 2.23 6.67 -6.31
C GLY A 168 2.19 8.18 -6.09
N GLY A 169 2.66 8.96 -7.04
CA GLY A 169 2.57 10.43 -7.01
C GLY A 169 1.13 10.94 -7.10
N MET A 170 0.23 10.25 -7.81
CA MET A 170 -1.20 10.58 -7.80
C MET A 170 -1.81 10.38 -6.41
N GLN A 171 -1.41 9.31 -5.71
CA GLN A 171 -1.81 9.07 -4.33
C GLN A 171 -1.29 10.19 -3.42
N VAL A 172 -0.04 10.66 -3.62
CA VAL A 172 0.52 11.81 -2.88
C VAL A 172 -0.32 13.07 -3.10
N LEU A 173 -0.71 13.38 -4.34
CA LEU A 173 -1.56 14.52 -4.65
C LEU A 173 -2.95 14.39 -4.01
N GLU A 174 -3.52 13.19 -4.01
CA GLU A 174 -4.80 12.92 -3.34
C GLU A 174 -4.70 13.10 -1.82
N TRP A 175 -3.61 12.62 -1.18
CA TRP A 175 -3.33 12.88 0.23
C TRP A 175 -3.28 14.38 0.53
N ALA A 176 -2.51 15.14 -0.25
CA ALA A 176 -2.35 16.57 -0.05
C ALA A 176 -3.64 17.37 -0.27
N SER A 177 -4.54 16.89 -1.14
CA SER A 177 -5.80 17.58 -1.45
C SER A 177 -6.94 17.19 -0.51
N SER A 178 -7.05 15.91 -0.16
CA SER A 178 -8.16 15.40 0.64
C SER A 178 -7.89 15.38 2.14
N TYR A 179 -6.61 15.37 2.55
CA TYR A 179 -6.17 15.28 3.96
C TYR A 179 -5.00 16.24 4.24
N PRO A 180 -5.10 17.55 3.90
CA PRO A 180 -3.99 18.49 4.02
C PRO A 180 -3.48 18.64 5.46
N GLU A 181 -4.34 18.52 6.46
CA GLU A 181 -3.98 18.57 7.87
C GLU A 181 -3.23 17.32 8.36
N ARG A 182 -3.33 16.22 7.61
CA ARG A 182 -2.70 14.93 7.93
C ARG A 182 -1.30 14.78 7.32
N VAL A 183 -0.81 15.79 6.57
CA VAL A 183 0.45 15.71 5.83
C VAL A 183 1.28 16.97 6.07
N PHE A 184 2.47 16.83 6.67
CA PHE A 184 3.39 17.97 6.84
C PHE A 184 4.09 18.31 5.51
N SER A 185 4.52 17.29 4.73
CA SER A 185 5.12 17.49 3.42
C SER A 185 4.69 16.43 2.42
N ALA A 186 4.57 16.81 1.15
CA ALA A 186 4.15 15.94 0.04
C ALA A 186 5.14 16.05 -1.12
N LEU A 187 5.65 14.90 -1.59
CA LEU A 187 6.63 14.80 -2.67
C LEU A 187 6.08 13.94 -3.83
N PRO A 188 5.24 14.49 -4.70
CA PRO A 188 4.81 13.81 -5.91
C PRO A 188 5.93 13.82 -6.95
N ILE A 189 6.32 12.65 -7.47
CA ILE A 189 7.47 12.49 -8.37
C ILE A 189 6.97 11.96 -9.72
N ALA A 190 7.36 12.61 -10.83
CA ALA A 190 7.09 12.15 -12.20
C ALA A 190 5.61 11.72 -12.39
N THR A 191 4.67 12.59 -12.03
CA THR A 191 3.24 12.30 -11.98
C THR A 191 2.41 13.47 -12.52
N GLY A 192 1.12 13.25 -12.71
CA GLY A 192 0.12 14.26 -13.08
C GLY A 192 -1.15 14.13 -12.27
N ALA A 193 -1.92 15.21 -12.17
CA ALA A 193 -3.21 15.23 -11.50
C ALA A 193 -4.35 14.63 -12.37
N ARG A 194 -4.09 14.42 -13.65
CA ARG A 194 -5.03 13.83 -14.63
C ARG A 194 -4.27 12.93 -15.60
N HIS A 195 -4.95 11.88 -16.05
CA HIS A 195 -4.59 11.02 -17.18
C HIS A 195 -5.53 11.26 -18.33
#